data_d6885e81d714433b175bbaa264ed07c1
#
_entry.id   d6885e81d714433b175bbaa264ed07c1
#
_cell.length_a   1.000
_cell.length_b   1.000
_cell.length_c   1.000
_cell.angle_alpha   90.00
_cell.angle_beta   90.00
_cell.angle_gamma   90.00
#
_symmetry.space_group_name_H-M   'P 1'
#
loop_
_entity.id
_entity.type
_entity.pdbx_description
1 polymer ?
#
loop_
_entity_poly.entity_id
_entity_poly.type
_entity_poly.pdbx_seq_one_letter_code
_entity_poly.pdbx_strand_id
1 'polypeptide(L)'
;MVIANSNKTTVPSFVIADISQADFGRKELNIAETEMPGLIALRKKYKSTKPLEGAKIAGSLHMTIQTAVLIETLVELGAQVKWASCNIFSTQDHAAAAIAKRGIPVYAKKGETLDEYWQYTHYILDWGNDSPNMILDDGGDATGLLILGSKAESDISVLDNPSNEEEI
;
A
#
# COMPACT_ATOMS: atom_id res chain seq x y z
N MET A 1 -30.56 -21.10 2.88
CA MET A 1 -30.07 -19.91 2.17
C MET A 1 -29.94 -18.80 3.22
N VAL A 2 -28.77 -18.71 3.85
CA VAL A 2 -28.48 -17.66 4.84
C VAL A 2 -27.69 -16.60 4.10
N ILE A 3 -28.34 -15.47 3.81
CA ILE A 3 -27.68 -14.29 3.26
C ILE A 3 -26.88 -13.69 4.41
N ALA A 4 -25.57 -13.90 4.41
CA ALA A 4 -24.67 -13.16 5.29
C ALA A 4 -24.77 -11.67 4.90
N ASN A 5 -25.33 -10.86 5.83
CA ASN A 5 -25.24 -9.40 5.75
C ASN A 5 -23.75 -9.05 5.87
N SER A 6 -23.07 -8.88 4.76
CA SER A 6 -21.77 -8.26 4.74
C SER A 6 -21.95 -6.78 5.10
N ASN A 7 -21.72 -6.43 6.36
CA ASN A 7 -21.37 -5.07 6.72
C ASN A 7 -20.09 -4.76 5.91
N LYS A 8 -20.23 -4.09 4.77
CA LYS A 8 -19.10 -3.55 4.04
C LYS A 8 -18.44 -2.53 4.97
N THR A 9 -17.40 -2.96 5.66
CA THR A 9 -16.52 -2.05 6.39
C THR A 9 -15.92 -1.15 5.32
N THR A 10 -16.28 0.12 5.32
CA THR A 10 -15.73 1.07 4.36
C THR A 10 -14.23 1.22 4.64
N VAL A 11 -13.41 0.94 3.63
CA VAL A 11 -11.95 1.13 3.72
C VAL A 11 -11.67 2.59 4.05
N PRO A 12 -10.95 2.90 5.15
CA PRO A 12 -10.62 4.28 5.48
C PRO A 12 -9.70 4.88 4.42
N SER A 13 -9.67 6.21 4.31
CA SER A 13 -8.78 6.90 3.37
C SER A 13 -7.30 6.70 3.70
N PHE A 14 -6.96 6.52 4.96
CA PHE A 14 -5.62 6.15 5.45
C PHE A 14 -5.69 5.64 6.89
N VAL A 15 -4.67 4.91 7.33
CA VAL A 15 -4.40 4.58 8.74
C VAL A 15 -2.93 4.85 9.01
N ILE A 16 -2.63 5.75 9.93
CA ILE A 16 -1.29 6.18 10.30
C ILE A 16 -1.23 6.49 11.80
N ALA A 17 -0.03 6.62 12.36
CA ALA A 17 0.15 6.91 13.78
C ALA A 17 -0.28 8.34 14.14
N ASP A 18 0.22 9.36 13.42
CA ASP A 18 -0.01 10.77 13.76
C ASP A 18 0.16 11.69 12.53
N ILE A 19 -0.93 12.29 12.08
CA ILE A 19 -0.94 13.22 10.94
C ILE A 19 -0.17 14.53 11.22
N SER A 20 0.03 14.91 12.48
CA SER A 20 0.77 16.12 12.82
C SER A 20 2.23 16.08 12.40
N GLN A 21 2.79 14.89 12.18
CA GLN A 21 4.16 14.68 11.70
C GLN A 21 4.35 14.96 10.20
N ALA A 22 3.28 15.24 9.46
CA ALA A 22 3.34 15.38 8.01
C ALA A 22 4.29 16.49 7.52
N ASP A 23 4.37 17.62 8.23
CA ASP A 23 5.26 18.72 7.84
C ASP A 23 6.73 18.40 8.09
N PHE A 24 7.03 17.62 9.12
CA PHE A 24 8.37 17.07 9.34
C PHE A 24 8.68 16.04 8.23
N GLY A 25 7.78 15.10 7.99
CA GLY A 25 7.93 14.12 6.91
C GLY A 25 8.18 14.77 5.54
N ARG A 26 7.49 15.87 5.22
CA ARG A 26 7.72 16.60 3.97
C ARG A 26 9.15 17.15 3.86
N LYS A 27 9.73 17.65 4.94
CA LYS A 27 11.11 18.12 4.94
C LYS A 27 12.10 16.99 4.67
N GLU A 28 11.87 15.84 5.31
CA GLU A 28 12.68 14.64 5.11
C GLU A 28 12.57 14.11 3.66
N LEU A 29 11.35 14.10 3.09
CA LEU A 29 11.17 13.73 1.68
C LEU A 29 11.95 14.66 0.74
N ASN A 30 11.94 15.97 0.99
CA ASN A 30 12.66 16.93 0.16
C ASN A 30 14.19 16.68 0.20
N ILE A 31 14.72 16.22 1.33
CA ILE A 31 16.13 15.83 1.44
C ILE A 31 16.35 14.54 0.63
N ALA A 32 15.53 13.51 0.85
CA ALA A 32 15.65 12.23 0.15
C ALA A 32 15.57 12.35 -1.37
N GLU A 33 14.76 13.27 -1.89
CA GLU A 33 14.69 13.54 -3.33
C GLU A 33 16.06 13.95 -3.92
N THR A 34 16.92 14.62 -3.17
CA THR A 34 18.26 15.00 -3.62
C THR A 34 19.20 13.80 -3.72
N GLU A 35 18.91 12.73 -2.98
CA GLU A 35 19.67 11.48 -2.93
C GLU A 35 19.12 10.43 -3.92
N MET A 36 17.97 10.73 -4.57
CA MET A 36 17.27 9.82 -5.48
C MET A 36 17.18 10.40 -6.92
N PRO A 37 18.31 10.78 -7.54
CA PRO A 37 18.28 11.50 -8.82
C PRO A 37 17.63 10.71 -9.97
N GLY A 38 17.63 9.38 -9.90
CA GLY A 38 16.98 8.52 -10.89
C GLY A 38 15.46 8.71 -10.91
N LEU A 39 14.80 8.67 -9.74
CA LEU A 39 13.36 8.91 -9.64
C LEU A 39 12.98 10.35 -10.03
N ILE A 40 13.78 11.33 -9.61
CA ILE A 40 13.54 12.74 -9.96
C ILE A 40 13.69 12.97 -11.47
N ALA A 41 14.67 12.33 -12.10
CA ALA A 41 14.82 12.38 -13.57
C ALA A 41 13.62 11.74 -14.29
N LEU A 42 13.08 10.62 -13.79
CA LEU A 42 11.88 9.99 -14.33
C LEU A 42 10.65 10.93 -14.20
N ARG A 43 10.43 11.52 -13.02
CA ARG A 43 9.37 12.53 -12.84
C ARG A 43 9.50 13.65 -13.87
N LYS A 44 10.68 14.27 -13.98
CA LYS A 44 10.93 15.38 -14.90
C LYS A 44 10.66 14.97 -16.35
N LYS A 45 11.07 13.76 -16.75
CA LYS A 45 10.94 13.28 -18.12
C LYS A 45 9.51 12.93 -18.51
N TYR A 46 8.75 12.31 -17.59
CA TYR A 46 7.49 11.65 -17.93
C TYR A 46 6.24 12.28 -17.30
N LYS A 47 6.37 13.28 -16.43
CA LYS A 47 5.26 13.96 -15.75
C LYS A 47 4.16 14.44 -16.72
N SER A 48 4.55 14.93 -17.91
CA SER A 48 3.59 15.45 -18.91
C SER A 48 2.90 14.35 -19.71
N THR A 49 3.54 13.20 -19.89
CA THR A 49 3.01 12.07 -20.68
C THR A 49 2.25 11.06 -19.85
N LYS A 50 2.41 11.09 -18.52
CA LYS A 50 1.75 10.22 -17.56
C LYS A 50 1.70 8.75 -17.98
N PRO A 51 2.84 8.07 -18.17
CA PRO A 51 2.88 6.71 -18.70
C PRO A 51 2.21 5.66 -17.80
N LEU A 52 1.89 6.00 -16.56
CA LEU A 52 1.16 5.15 -15.62
C LEU A 52 -0.32 5.53 -15.48
N GLU A 53 -0.87 6.32 -16.42
CA GLU A 53 -2.31 6.59 -16.44
C GLU A 53 -3.10 5.27 -16.61
N GLY A 54 -4.08 5.06 -15.71
CA GLY A 54 -4.84 3.81 -15.64
C GLY A 54 -4.18 2.70 -14.79
N ALA A 55 -2.94 2.86 -14.34
CA ALA A 55 -2.34 1.94 -13.39
C ALA A 55 -2.97 2.14 -11.99
N LYS A 56 -3.42 1.02 -11.39
CA LYS A 56 -3.93 0.92 -10.02
C LYS A 56 -2.99 0.02 -9.25
N ILE A 57 -2.14 0.61 -8.45
CA ILE A 57 -1.02 -0.07 -7.80
C ILE A 57 -1.37 -0.36 -6.34
N ALA A 58 -1.43 -1.65 -5.98
CA ALA A 58 -1.36 -2.10 -4.61
C ALA A 58 0.12 -2.26 -4.22
N GLY A 59 0.60 -1.42 -3.31
CA GLY A 59 2.00 -1.45 -2.85
C GLY A 59 2.13 -2.02 -1.45
N SER A 60 2.96 -3.03 -1.29
CA SER A 60 3.37 -3.64 -0.02
C SER A 60 4.89 -3.59 0.09
N LEU A 61 5.39 -2.49 0.64
CA LEU A 61 6.82 -2.22 0.79
C LEU A 61 7.03 -1.31 2.00
N HIS A 62 8.17 -1.44 2.68
CA HIS A 62 8.54 -0.63 3.84
C HIS A 62 8.15 0.85 3.69
N MET A 63 7.31 1.38 4.56
CA MET A 63 6.85 2.77 4.49
C MET A 63 7.91 3.74 5.03
N THR A 64 8.98 3.90 4.29
CA THR A 64 10.11 4.80 4.60
C THR A 64 10.02 6.11 3.81
N ILE A 65 10.91 7.05 4.14
CA ILE A 65 11.04 8.31 3.39
C ILE A 65 11.35 8.05 1.90
N GLN A 66 12.22 7.09 1.59
CA GLN A 66 12.58 6.74 0.22
C GLN A 66 11.37 6.15 -0.53
N THR A 67 10.60 5.30 0.14
CA THR A 67 9.36 4.75 -0.41
C THR A 67 8.32 5.85 -0.64
N ALA A 68 8.23 6.84 0.24
CA ALA A 68 7.37 7.99 0.03
C ALA A 68 7.73 8.78 -1.25
N VAL A 69 9.02 8.94 -1.55
CA VAL A 69 9.49 9.53 -2.83
C VAL A 69 9.08 8.65 -4.02
N LEU A 70 9.15 7.33 -3.90
CA LEU A 70 8.66 6.40 -4.93
C LEU A 70 7.15 6.54 -5.13
N ILE A 71 6.34 6.52 -4.08
CA ILE A 71 4.88 6.67 -4.14
C ILE A 71 4.51 7.96 -4.86
N GLU A 72 5.11 9.08 -4.48
CA GLU A 72 4.87 10.35 -5.14
C GLU A 72 5.28 10.33 -6.62
N THR A 73 6.35 9.62 -6.95
CA THR A 73 6.77 9.45 -8.34
C THR A 73 5.72 8.69 -9.13
N LEU A 74 5.22 7.56 -8.62
CA LEU A 74 4.17 6.78 -9.28
C LEU A 74 2.91 7.61 -9.53
N VAL A 75 2.47 8.37 -8.53
CA VAL A 75 1.30 9.25 -8.63
C VAL A 75 1.53 10.38 -9.64
N GLU A 76 2.69 11.02 -9.65
CA GLU A 76 3.02 12.06 -10.62
C GLU A 76 3.10 11.53 -12.05
N LEU A 77 3.45 10.27 -12.23
CA LEU A 77 3.44 9.60 -13.52
C LEU A 77 2.04 9.09 -13.94
N GLY A 78 1.01 9.31 -13.13
CA GLY A 78 -0.39 9.05 -13.47
C GLY A 78 -1.03 7.87 -12.76
N ALA A 79 -0.31 7.10 -11.94
CA ALA A 79 -0.87 5.97 -11.21
C ALA A 79 -1.81 6.40 -10.08
N GLN A 80 -2.80 5.56 -9.81
CA GLN A 80 -3.51 5.50 -8.55
C GLN A 80 -2.78 4.50 -7.65
N VAL A 81 -2.60 4.82 -6.38
CA VAL A 81 -1.77 4.01 -5.47
C VAL A 81 -2.50 3.83 -4.15
N LYS A 82 -2.47 2.63 -3.60
CA LYS A 82 -2.74 2.32 -2.20
C LYS A 82 -1.53 1.62 -1.63
N TRP A 83 -1.11 1.98 -0.41
CA TRP A 83 0.15 1.51 0.15
C TRP A 83 0.02 0.99 1.57
N ALA A 84 0.63 -0.16 1.86
CA ALA A 84 0.86 -0.69 3.20
C ALA A 84 2.34 -0.98 3.42
N SER A 85 2.77 -1.10 4.65
CA SER A 85 4.12 -1.58 4.96
C SER A 85 4.17 -3.11 4.86
N CYS A 86 5.26 -3.65 4.37
CA CYS A 86 5.52 -5.10 4.35
C CYS A 86 6.20 -5.60 5.65
N ASN A 87 6.24 -4.79 6.70
CA ASN A 87 6.85 -5.16 7.97
C ASN A 87 6.32 -4.25 9.09
N ILE A 88 5.94 -4.86 10.22
CA ILE A 88 5.31 -4.19 11.36
C ILE A 88 6.20 -3.17 12.09
N PHE A 89 7.51 -3.19 11.90
CA PHE A 89 8.46 -2.30 12.60
C PHE A 89 9.14 -1.28 11.70
N SER A 90 9.06 -1.42 10.38
CA SER A 90 9.89 -0.63 9.44
C SER A 90 9.31 0.73 9.07
N THR A 91 8.04 0.99 9.40
CA THR A 91 7.39 2.27 9.07
C THR A 91 8.08 3.45 9.74
N GLN A 92 8.32 4.50 8.97
CA GLN A 92 8.65 5.83 9.47
C GLN A 92 7.36 6.66 9.49
N ASP A 93 6.78 6.89 10.68
CA ASP A 93 5.44 7.48 10.84
C ASP A 93 5.31 8.85 10.18
N HIS A 94 6.35 9.66 10.20
CA HIS A 94 6.37 10.95 9.52
C HIS A 94 6.36 10.83 7.98
N ALA A 95 6.89 9.75 7.42
CA ALA A 95 6.77 9.47 5.98
C ALA A 95 5.33 9.11 5.62
N ALA A 96 4.71 8.20 6.38
CA ALA A 96 3.31 7.85 6.21
C ALA A 96 2.38 9.07 6.35
N ALA A 97 2.64 9.93 7.35
CA ALA A 97 1.89 11.17 7.56
C ALA A 97 1.99 12.14 6.37
N ALA A 98 3.20 12.30 5.78
CA ALA A 98 3.39 13.15 4.62
C ALA A 98 2.59 12.66 3.39
N ILE A 99 2.54 11.36 3.16
CA ILE A 99 1.78 10.73 2.07
C ILE A 99 0.27 10.87 2.32
N ALA A 100 -0.20 10.57 3.55
CA ALA A 100 -1.60 10.72 3.94
C ALA A 100 -2.11 12.16 3.76
N LYS A 101 -1.30 13.15 4.16
CA LYS A 101 -1.64 14.59 4.01
C LYS A 101 -1.85 14.99 2.55
N ARG A 102 -1.22 14.30 1.60
CA ARG A 102 -1.45 14.50 0.16
C ARG A 102 -2.71 13.82 -0.37
N GLY A 103 -3.46 13.13 0.48
CA GLY A 103 -4.65 12.37 0.09
C GLY A 103 -4.34 11.05 -0.63
N ILE A 104 -3.13 10.54 -0.51
CA ILE A 104 -2.75 9.23 -1.06
C ILE A 104 -3.06 8.17 0.01
N PRO A 105 -3.86 7.14 -0.30
CA PRO A 105 -4.17 6.06 0.63
C PRO A 105 -2.92 5.34 1.12
N VAL A 106 -2.69 5.38 2.42
CA VAL A 106 -1.56 4.72 3.10
C VAL A 106 -2.03 4.13 4.42
N TYR A 107 -1.66 2.89 4.66
CA TYR A 107 -2.04 2.09 5.83
C TYR A 107 -0.75 1.54 6.43
N ALA A 108 -0.14 2.31 7.33
CA ALA A 108 1.12 1.94 7.94
C ALA A 108 1.39 2.77 9.20
N LYS A 109 1.79 2.12 10.27
CA LYS A 109 2.30 2.75 11.49
C LYS A 109 3.38 1.87 12.10
N LYS A 110 4.38 2.46 12.71
CA LYS A 110 5.43 1.70 13.37
C LYS A 110 4.88 0.95 14.57
N GLY A 111 5.13 -0.36 14.62
CA GLY A 111 4.67 -1.21 15.72
C GLY A 111 3.18 -1.58 15.60
N GLU A 112 2.64 -1.65 14.39
CA GLU A 112 1.34 -2.24 14.14
C GLU A 112 1.32 -3.71 14.59
N THR A 113 0.17 -4.20 15.02
CA THR A 113 -0.01 -5.62 15.34
C THR A 113 -0.09 -6.47 14.07
N LEU A 114 0.06 -7.79 14.18
CA LEU A 114 -0.12 -8.69 13.03
C LEU A 114 -1.54 -8.61 12.46
N ASP A 115 -2.56 -8.47 13.31
CA ASP A 115 -3.95 -8.29 12.85
C ASP A 115 -4.10 -7.00 12.03
N GLU A 116 -3.49 -5.90 12.49
CA GLU A 116 -3.48 -4.62 11.75
C GLU A 116 -2.71 -4.76 10.43
N TYR A 117 -1.56 -5.43 10.43
CA TYR A 117 -0.77 -5.70 9.24
C TYR A 117 -1.58 -6.41 8.16
N TRP A 118 -2.26 -7.50 8.50
CA TRP A 118 -3.12 -8.22 7.55
C TRP A 118 -4.33 -7.40 7.12
N GLN A 119 -4.92 -6.65 8.05
CA GLN A 119 -6.01 -5.72 7.70
C GLN A 119 -5.55 -4.64 6.70
N TYR A 120 -4.35 -4.09 6.87
CA TYR A 120 -3.80 -3.09 5.94
C TYR A 120 -3.45 -3.70 4.58
N THR A 121 -2.99 -4.94 4.56
CA THR A 121 -2.78 -5.70 3.33
C THR A 121 -4.11 -5.90 2.58
N HIS A 122 -5.20 -6.18 3.29
CA HIS A 122 -6.53 -6.21 2.68
C HIS A 122 -6.95 -4.84 2.12
N TYR A 123 -6.68 -3.74 2.83
CA TYR A 123 -7.08 -2.41 2.39
C TYR A 123 -6.42 -1.97 1.07
N ILE A 124 -5.18 -2.36 0.81
CA ILE A 124 -4.54 -2.05 -0.48
C ILE A 124 -5.11 -2.85 -1.64
N LEU A 125 -5.73 -3.99 -1.37
CA LEU A 125 -6.38 -4.84 -2.39
C LEU A 125 -7.86 -4.49 -2.62
N ASP A 126 -8.54 -3.88 -1.64
CA ASP A 126 -9.94 -3.47 -1.76
C ASP A 126 -10.06 -2.08 -2.43
N TRP A 127 -10.55 -2.06 -3.64
CA TRP A 127 -10.82 -0.86 -4.44
C TRP A 127 -12.33 -0.63 -4.66
N GLY A 128 -13.17 -1.21 -3.81
CA GLY A 128 -14.63 -1.12 -3.86
C GLY A 128 -15.22 -1.96 -4.99
N ASN A 129 -15.71 -1.31 -6.05
CA ASN A 129 -16.24 -2.01 -7.23
C ASN A 129 -15.17 -2.23 -8.31
N ASP A 130 -13.91 -2.00 -7.99
CA ASP A 130 -12.76 -2.07 -8.88
C ASP A 130 -11.68 -2.94 -8.24
N SER A 131 -10.55 -3.14 -8.93
CA SER A 131 -9.41 -3.93 -8.42
C SER A 131 -8.09 -3.28 -8.82
N PRO A 132 -7.01 -3.54 -8.08
CA PRO A 132 -5.67 -3.19 -8.55
C PRO A 132 -5.36 -4.00 -9.81
N ASN A 133 -4.62 -3.42 -10.73
CA ASN A 133 -4.12 -4.10 -11.93
C ASN A 133 -2.60 -4.26 -11.92
N MET A 134 -1.95 -3.74 -10.88
CA MET A 134 -0.51 -3.90 -10.63
C MET A 134 -0.28 -4.09 -9.15
N ILE A 135 0.69 -4.92 -8.81
CA ILE A 135 1.17 -5.10 -7.44
C ILE A 135 2.66 -4.78 -7.40
N LEU A 136 3.10 -4.10 -6.35
CA LEU A 136 4.50 -3.93 -5.98
C LEU A 136 4.65 -4.48 -4.57
N ASP A 137 5.31 -5.61 -4.44
CA ASP A 137 5.35 -6.39 -3.21
C ASP A 137 6.78 -6.79 -2.87
N ASP A 138 7.18 -6.54 -1.62
CA ASP A 138 8.47 -6.94 -1.05
C ASP A 138 8.19 -7.87 0.13
N GLY A 139 8.61 -9.10 0.04
CA GLY A 139 8.30 -10.16 1.01
C GLY A 139 7.31 -11.19 0.46
N GLY A 140 6.32 -10.77 -0.33
CA GLY A 140 5.43 -11.69 -1.03
C GLY A 140 4.08 -11.93 -0.34
N ASP A 141 3.81 -11.34 0.83
CA ASP A 141 2.59 -11.58 1.62
C ASP A 141 1.32 -11.14 0.88
N ALA A 142 1.34 -9.95 0.28
CA ALA A 142 0.20 -9.46 -0.50
C ALA A 142 -0.03 -10.31 -1.76
N THR A 143 1.04 -10.79 -2.38
CA THR A 143 0.99 -11.70 -3.53
C THR A 143 0.47 -13.08 -3.09
N GLY A 144 0.93 -13.60 -1.95
CA GLY A 144 0.46 -14.84 -1.36
C GLY A 144 -1.04 -14.81 -1.08
N LEU A 145 -1.54 -13.71 -0.50
CA LEU A 145 -2.96 -13.52 -0.23
C LEU A 145 -3.79 -13.54 -1.53
N LEU A 146 -3.32 -12.92 -2.62
CA LEU A 146 -3.99 -12.97 -3.92
C LEU A 146 -4.02 -14.37 -4.51
N ILE A 147 -2.92 -15.13 -4.40
CA ILE A 147 -2.83 -16.52 -4.88
C ILE A 147 -3.79 -17.40 -4.08
N LEU A 148 -3.83 -17.24 -2.75
CA LEU A 148 -4.74 -17.99 -1.88
C LEU A 148 -6.20 -17.66 -2.20
N GLY A 149 -6.52 -16.37 -2.35
CA GLY A 149 -7.86 -15.92 -2.75
C GLY A 149 -8.31 -16.51 -4.09
N SER A 150 -7.44 -16.52 -5.09
CA SER A 150 -7.74 -17.11 -6.40
C SER A 150 -7.97 -18.63 -6.34
N LYS A 151 -7.24 -19.34 -5.48
CA LYS A 151 -7.53 -20.76 -5.22
C LYS A 151 -8.88 -20.95 -4.54
N ALA A 152 -9.20 -20.10 -3.54
CA ALA A 152 -10.44 -20.17 -2.78
C ALA A 152 -11.69 -19.86 -3.62
N GLU A 153 -11.57 -19.07 -4.71
CA GLU A 153 -12.65 -18.87 -5.67
C GLU A 153 -13.07 -20.19 -6.35
N SER A 154 -12.15 -21.12 -6.52
CA SER A 154 -12.40 -22.44 -7.13
C SER A 154 -12.71 -23.52 -6.10
N ASP A 155 -12.07 -23.46 -4.95
CA ASP A 155 -12.24 -24.41 -3.86
C ASP A 155 -12.03 -23.72 -2.50
N ILE A 156 -13.13 -23.40 -1.84
CA ILE A 156 -13.11 -22.71 -0.53
C ILE A 156 -12.41 -23.52 0.57
N SER A 157 -12.32 -24.85 0.42
CA SER A 157 -11.71 -25.73 1.42
C SER A 157 -10.19 -25.51 1.57
N VAL A 158 -9.55 -24.80 0.65
CA VAL A 158 -8.13 -24.44 0.79
C VAL A 158 -7.89 -23.52 2.00
N LEU A 159 -8.90 -22.81 2.46
CA LEU A 159 -8.82 -21.95 3.64
C LEU A 159 -8.90 -22.74 4.96
N ASP A 160 -9.41 -23.98 4.93
CA ASP A 160 -9.51 -24.84 6.12
C ASP A 160 -8.22 -25.64 6.35
N ASN A 161 -7.35 -25.71 5.37
CA ASN A 161 -6.13 -26.52 5.39
C ASN A 161 -4.93 -25.70 4.93
N PRO A 162 -4.39 -24.82 5.79
CA PRO A 162 -3.24 -24.03 5.46
C PRO A 162 -2.04 -24.93 5.11
N SER A 163 -1.31 -24.60 4.05
CA SER A 163 -0.17 -25.39 3.57
C SER A 163 1.11 -25.08 4.34
N ASN A 164 1.14 -23.99 5.07
CA ASN A 164 2.28 -23.55 5.89
C ASN A 164 1.83 -22.61 7.02
N GLU A 165 2.76 -22.22 7.90
CA GLU A 165 2.45 -21.36 9.05
C GLU A 165 2.09 -19.91 8.63
N GLU A 166 2.41 -19.49 7.43
CA GLU A 166 2.11 -18.14 6.92
C GLU A 166 0.66 -18.02 6.40
N GLU A 167 -0.01 -19.16 6.16
CA GLU A 167 -1.41 -19.22 5.73
C GLU A 167 -2.39 -19.35 6.92
N ILE A 168 -1.89 -19.51 8.16
CA ILE A 168 -2.71 -19.61 9.39
C ILE A 168 -3.17 -18.23 9.84
#